data_ca7715aa47dc2eca51522026c35be237
#
_entry.id   ca7715aa47dc2eca51522026c35be237
#
_cell.length_a   1.000
_cell.length_b   1.000
_cell.length_c   1.000
_cell.angle_alpha   90.00
_cell.angle_beta   90.00
_cell.angle_gamma   90.00
#
_symmetry.space_group_name_H-M   'P 1'
#
loop_
_entity.id
_entity.type
_entity.pdbx_description
1 polymer ?
#
loop_
_entity_poly.entity_id
_entity_poly.type
_entity_poly.pdbx_seq_one_letter_code
_entity_poly.pdbx_strand_id
1 'polypeptide(L)'
;MAKNSIDVRHVTHAEKVSYTQEEIRRYIAEIRLMITDSEGTLSDEEAMERIEEFVFSQKKAGSCSHRENRKVIERIFLSLRKEMDILQPYIDDKSISEIMVNGKDRIFIERNGIPERLPLQFDTTDDLEELIRRIASRVHREINELNPIVDARLSDGSRVNAIYRNIALNGPILTIRKFPEKVMDMEDLLRNGTVTEEEAGFLRVAVSAGYNCFVCGGTSSGKTTMLNVLSQSIPEQERVVVIEDSAELQIDQVENIVRLECRNANVQGKGGVDMPLRYNNDKRKKPLFSRGSRVCRHL
;
A
#
# COMPACT_ATOMS: atom_id res chain seq x y z
N MET A 1 32.22 67.98 1.37
CA MET A 1 31.59 66.87 0.61
C MET A 1 31.48 65.66 1.54
N ALA A 2 30.34 65.50 2.20
CA ALA A 2 30.06 64.42 3.11
C ALA A 2 29.39 63.28 2.34
N LYS A 3 30.01 62.10 2.29
CA LYS A 3 29.41 60.88 1.76
C LYS A 3 28.51 60.27 2.82
N ASN A 4 27.22 60.31 2.59
CA ASN A 4 26.21 59.50 3.31
C ASN A 4 26.39 58.02 2.88
N SER A 5 26.95 57.21 3.75
CA SER A 5 26.87 55.76 3.69
C SER A 5 25.55 55.31 4.31
N ILE A 6 24.63 54.83 3.47
CA ILE A 6 23.41 54.15 3.94
C ILE A 6 23.84 52.79 4.48
N ASP A 7 23.72 52.60 5.78
CA ASP A 7 23.95 51.30 6.43
C ASP A 7 22.76 50.36 6.20
N VAL A 8 22.95 49.44 5.27
CA VAL A 8 21.95 48.38 4.91
C VAL A 8 22.23 47.13 5.75
N ARG A 9 22.08 47.25 7.09
CA ARG A 9 22.17 46.09 7.99
C ARG A 9 21.03 46.12 8.99
N HIS A 10 19.84 45.74 8.55
CA HIS A 10 18.80 45.13 9.40
C HIS A 10 17.77 44.50 8.50
N VAL A 11 18.16 43.42 7.78
CA VAL A 11 17.19 42.42 7.36
C VAL A 11 17.01 41.50 8.57
N THR A 12 16.11 41.89 9.47
CA THR A 12 15.60 40.99 10.49
C THR A 12 15.06 39.76 9.80
N HIS A 13 15.67 38.60 10.06
CA HIS A 13 15.03 37.30 9.80
C HIS A 13 13.72 37.31 10.58
N ALA A 14 12.62 37.64 9.92
CA ALA A 14 11.30 37.40 10.48
C ALA A 14 11.27 35.90 10.80
N GLU A 15 11.13 35.53 12.06
CA GLU A 15 10.91 34.15 12.48
C GLU A 15 9.75 33.63 11.64
N LYS A 16 10.01 32.52 10.94
CA LYS A 16 9.03 31.92 10.05
C LYS A 16 7.92 31.35 10.91
N VAL A 17 6.83 32.09 11.05
CA VAL A 17 5.67 31.66 11.81
C VAL A 17 5.11 30.41 11.11
N SER A 18 5.09 29.29 11.81
CA SER A 18 4.53 28.03 11.34
C SER A 18 3.54 27.47 12.36
N TYR A 19 2.66 26.61 11.91
CA TYR A 19 1.72 25.92 12.80
C TYR A 19 2.45 24.87 13.64
N THR A 20 2.09 24.77 14.91
CA THR A 20 2.55 23.69 15.78
C THR A 20 1.69 22.44 15.55
N GLN A 21 2.23 21.27 15.89
CA GLN A 21 1.50 20.01 15.79
C GLN A 21 0.24 20.01 16.68
N GLU A 22 0.32 20.63 17.85
CA GLU A 22 -0.82 20.76 18.77
C GLU A 22 -1.95 21.62 18.18
N GLU A 23 -1.62 22.70 17.48
CA GLU A 23 -2.60 23.52 16.78
C GLU A 23 -3.28 22.75 15.64
N ILE A 24 -2.50 22.01 14.85
CA ILE A 24 -3.05 21.20 13.75
C ILE A 24 -4.02 20.16 14.30
N ARG A 25 -3.68 19.47 15.40
CA ARG A 25 -4.58 18.51 16.05
C ARG A 25 -5.87 19.14 16.56
N ARG A 26 -5.73 20.28 17.22
CA ARG A 26 -6.91 21.01 17.67
C ARG A 26 -7.82 21.35 16.50
N TYR A 27 -7.28 21.83 15.39
CA TYR A 27 -8.03 22.11 14.18
C TYR A 27 -8.71 20.86 13.60
N ILE A 28 -7.99 19.74 13.54
CA ILE A 28 -8.58 18.46 13.09
C ILE A 28 -9.77 18.08 13.98
N ALA A 29 -9.64 18.18 15.29
CA ALA A 29 -10.70 17.85 16.24
C ALA A 29 -11.93 18.79 16.10
N GLU A 30 -11.72 20.09 15.99
CA GLU A 30 -12.77 21.08 15.85
C GLU A 30 -13.53 20.92 14.50
N ILE A 31 -12.80 20.74 13.40
CA ILE A 31 -13.41 20.54 12.08
C ILE A 31 -14.13 19.19 11.99
N ARG A 32 -13.59 18.14 12.64
CA ARG A 32 -14.27 16.83 12.71
C ARG A 32 -15.65 16.97 13.31
N LEU A 33 -15.81 17.68 14.40
CA LEU A 33 -17.12 17.95 15.00
C LEU A 33 -18.04 18.71 14.05
N MET A 34 -17.54 19.77 13.39
CA MET A 34 -18.33 20.57 12.44
C MET A 34 -18.82 19.75 11.23
N ILE A 35 -17.98 18.81 10.74
CA ILE A 35 -18.34 17.97 9.60
C ILE A 35 -19.33 16.88 10.01
N THR A 36 -19.18 16.32 11.23
CA THR A 36 -20.05 15.25 11.74
C THR A 36 -21.48 15.75 12.04
N ASP A 37 -21.61 17.00 12.47
CA ASP A 37 -22.90 17.63 12.76
C ASP A 37 -23.69 18.07 11.51
N SER A 38 -23.08 17.96 10.33
CA SER A 38 -23.76 18.29 9.06
C SER A 38 -24.66 17.13 8.62
N GLU A 39 -25.93 17.35 8.46
CA GLU A 39 -26.89 16.40 7.90
C GLU A 39 -26.53 16.12 6.43
N GLY A 40 -25.79 15.03 6.15
CA GLY A 40 -25.45 14.55 4.82
C GLY A 40 -23.98 14.20 4.64
N THR A 41 -23.69 13.39 3.65
CA THR A 41 -22.30 13.09 3.22
C THR A 41 -21.78 14.24 2.37
N LEU A 42 -20.92 15.09 2.95
CA LEU A 42 -20.21 16.14 2.21
C LEU A 42 -19.33 15.54 1.11
N SER A 43 -19.27 16.19 -0.05
CA SER A 43 -18.27 15.87 -1.08
C SER A 43 -16.86 16.26 -0.61
N ASP A 44 -15.83 15.77 -1.30
CA ASP A 44 -14.45 16.14 -0.99
C ASP A 44 -14.20 17.63 -1.25
N GLU A 45 -14.85 18.22 -2.26
CA GLU A 45 -14.81 19.64 -2.57
C GLU A 45 -15.40 20.48 -1.45
N GLU A 46 -16.60 20.14 -0.99
CA GLU A 46 -17.28 20.84 0.10
C GLU A 46 -16.51 20.73 1.42
N ALA A 47 -15.91 19.57 1.68
CA ALA A 47 -15.06 19.36 2.85
C ALA A 47 -13.79 20.23 2.78
N MET A 48 -13.17 20.33 1.61
CA MET A 48 -12.00 21.17 1.39
C MET A 48 -12.33 22.65 1.61
N GLU A 49 -13.45 23.12 1.06
CA GLU A 49 -13.91 24.50 1.21
C GLU A 49 -14.12 24.87 2.69
N ARG A 50 -14.79 24.01 3.47
CA ARG A 50 -14.99 24.23 4.90
C ARG A 50 -13.68 24.24 5.69
N ILE A 51 -12.74 23.37 5.33
CA ILE A 51 -11.41 23.35 5.95
C ILE A 51 -10.66 24.65 5.66
N GLU A 52 -10.72 25.14 4.42
CA GLU A 52 -10.12 26.40 4.02
C GLU A 52 -10.72 27.58 4.80
N GLU A 53 -12.03 27.69 4.82
CA GLU A 53 -12.76 28.73 5.57
C GLU A 53 -12.37 28.72 7.06
N PHE A 54 -12.33 27.52 7.67
CA PHE A 54 -11.95 27.38 9.07
C PHE A 54 -10.50 27.83 9.30
N VAL A 55 -9.55 27.36 8.53
CA VAL A 55 -8.13 27.72 8.70
C VAL A 55 -7.92 29.20 8.50
N PHE A 56 -8.53 29.81 7.48
CA PHE A 56 -8.39 31.25 7.23
C PHE A 56 -9.16 32.13 8.24
N SER A 57 -10.12 31.61 8.96
CA SER A 57 -10.77 32.29 10.07
C SER A 57 -9.87 32.40 11.31
N GLN A 58 -8.82 31.57 11.41
CA GLN A 58 -7.91 31.59 12.54
C GLN A 58 -6.92 32.76 12.46
N LYS A 59 -6.72 33.45 13.57
CA LYS A 59 -5.79 34.60 13.64
C LYS A 59 -4.37 34.27 13.13
N LYS A 60 -3.92 33.05 13.32
CA LYS A 60 -2.61 32.57 12.91
C LYS A 60 -2.44 32.52 11.39
N ALA A 61 -3.49 32.28 10.65
CA ALA A 61 -3.43 32.23 9.18
C ALA A 61 -2.92 33.55 8.56
N GLY A 62 -3.28 34.70 9.16
CA GLY A 62 -2.78 36.01 8.74
C GLY A 62 -1.28 36.24 9.00
N SER A 63 -0.68 35.48 9.91
CA SER A 63 0.75 35.54 10.26
C SER A 63 1.60 34.50 9.53
N CYS A 64 0.99 33.50 8.94
CA CYS A 64 1.64 32.43 8.19
C CYS A 64 1.70 32.76 6.70
N SER A 65 2.67 32.18 5.99
CA SER A 65 2.71 32.27 4.54
C SER A 65 1.55 31.47 3.89
N HIS A 66 1.12 31.85 2.70
CA HIS A 66 0.12 31.10 1.93
C HIS A 66 0.51 29.63 1.76
N ARG A 67 1.80 29.35 1.57
CA ARG A 67 2.33 27.98 1.45
C ARG A 67 2.14 27.17 2.74
N GLU A 68 2.34 27.78 3.90
CA GLU A 68 2.14 27.11 5.20
C GLU A 68 0.66 26.85 5.47
N ASN A 69 -0.23 27.82 5.19
CA ASN A 69 -1.66 27.63 5.31
C ASN A 69 -2.15 26.49 4.43
N ARG A 70 -1.69 26.42 3.18
CA ARG A 70 -2.07 25.36 2.26
C ARG A 70 -1.62 23.98 2.74
N LYS A 71 -0.42 23.84 3.28
CA LYS A 71 0.06 22.59 3.87
C LYS A 71 -0.80 22.11 5.04
N VAL A 72 -1.23 23.04 5.90
CA VAL A 72 -2.11 22.70 7.02
C VAL A 72 -3.49 22.28 6.55
N ILE A 73 -4.06 22.98 5.59
CA ILE A 73 -5.34 22.62 4.96
C ILE A 73 -5.26 21.21 4.38
N GLU A 74 -4.23 20.92 3.59
CA GLU A 74 -4.00 19.59 2.99
C GLU A 74 -3.82 18.52 4.07
N ARG A 75 -3.03 18.78 5.11
CA ARG A 75 -2.82 17.86 6.24
C ARG A 75 -4.14 17.52 6.96
N ILE A 76 -4.96 18.53 7.22
CA ILE A 76 -6.28 18.36 7.84
C ILE A 76 -7.19 17.53 6.93
N PHE A 77 -7.24 17.88 5.65
CA PHE A 77 -8.07 17.16 4.66
C PHE A 77 -7.69 15.68 4.57
N LEU A 78 -6.40 15.36 4.46
CA LEU A 78 -5.93 13.97 4.43
C LEU A 78 -6.35 13.21 5.68
N SER A 79 -6.21 13.83 6.86
CA SER A 79 -6.57 13.18 8.13
C SER A 79 -8.06 12.92 8.30
N LEU A 80 -8.91 13.79 7.74
CA LEU A 80 -10.37 13.70 7.92
C LEU A 80 -11.08 12.91 6.82
N ARG A 81 -10.56 12.97 5.59
CA ARG A 81 -11.26 12.46 4.40
C ARG A 81 -10.60 11.27 3.75
N LYS A 82 -9.29 11.10 3.93
CA LYS A 82 -8.56 10.03 3.25
C LYS A 82 -8.29 8.85 4.19
N GLU A 83 -8.42 7.66 3.62
CA GLU A 83 -8.34 6.40 4.36
C GLU A 83 -6.98 6.14 4.95
N MET A 84 -5.94 6.50 4.21
CA MET A 84 -4.54 6.27 4.58
C MET A 84 -3.86 7.51 5.16
N ASP A 85 -4.66 8.53 5.56
CA ASP A 85 -4.15 9.76 6.17
C ASP A 85 -3.02 10.38 5.34
N ILE A 86 -1.90 10.77 5.95
CA ILE A 86 -0.72 11.34 5.28
C ILE A 86 -0.06 10.40 4.26
N LEU A 87 -0.36 9.11 4.30
CA LEU A 87 0.17 8.12 3.34
C LEU A 87 -0.64 8.09 2.03
N GLN A 88 -1.83 8.71 1.98
CA GLN A 88 -2.71 8.60 0.82
C GLN A 88 -2.05 9.02 -0.50
N PRO A 89 -1.32 10.15 -0.62
CA PRO A 89 -0.67 10.53 -1.87
C PRO A 89 0.32 9.48 -2.40
N TYR A 90 0.94 8.72 -1.49
CA TYR A 90 1.89 7.66 -1.83
C TYR A 90 1.21 6.34 -2.17
N ILE A 91 0.02 6.10 -1.61
CA ILE A 91 -0.85 4.99 -2.05
C ILE A 91 -1.34 5.24 -3.47
N ASP A 92 -1.72 6.46 -3.80
CA ASP A 92 -2.25 6.82 -5.12
C ASP A 92 -1.15 6.89 -6.21
N ASP A 93 0.12 7.05 -5.82
CA ASP A 93 1.25 7.10 -6.76
C ASP A 93 1.61 5.70 -7.28
N LYS A 94 1.28 5.44 -8.54
CA LYS A 94 1.50 4.14 -9.22
C LYS A 94 2.97 3.73 -9.36
N SER A 95 3.91 4.68 -9.24
CA SER A 95 5.34 4.39 -9.30
C SER A 95 5.92 3.79 -8.02
N ILE A 96 5.14 3.82 -6.93
CA ILE A 96 5.52 3.29 -5.62
C ILE A 96 5.01 1.86 -5.49
N SER A 97 5.89 0.93 -5.18
CA SER A 97 5.61 -0.49 -4.97
C SER A 97 5.35 -0.83 -3.49
N GLU A 98 6.02 -0.14 -2.56
CA GLU A 98 5.93 -0.43 -1.13
C GLU A 98 6.02 0.84 -0.29
N ILE A 99 5.29 0.89 0.82
CA ILE A 99 5.34 1.94 1.83
C ILE A 99 5.69 1.28 3.17
N MET A 100 6.74 1.77 3.83
CA MET A 100 7.27 1.21 5.07
C MET A 100 7.30 2.29 6.14
N VAL A 101 6.53 2.12 7.20
CA VAL A 101 6.46 3.02 8.35
C VAL A 101 7.10 2.34 9.55
N ASN A 102 8.26 2.81 9.98
CA ASN A 102 9.05 2.26 11.06
C ASN A 102 8.99 3.17 12.30
N GLY A 103 7.84 3.22 12.96
CA GLY A 103 7.52 4.22 13.96
C GLY A 103 7.06 5.54 13.31
N LYS A 104 6.64 6.50 14.14
CA LYS A 104 5.96 7.72 13.68
C LYS A 104 6.79 8.65 12.78
N ASP A 105 8.11 8.60 12.84
CA ASP A 105 9.04 9.57 12.24
C ASP A 105 9.95 9.01 11.15
N ARG A 106 9.81 7.72 10.83
CA ARG A 106 10.64 7.05 9.82
C ARG A 106 9.77 6.35 8.79
N ILE A 107 9.42 7.09 7.75
CA ILE A 107 8.61 6.62 6.64
C ILE A 107 9.49 6.49 5.41
N PHE A 108 9.41 5.34 4.77
CA PHE A 108 10.12 5.00 3.54
C PHE A 108 9.12 4.54 2.49
N ILE A 109 9.46 4.76 1.25
CA ILE A 109 8.78 4.17 0.10
C ILE A 109 9.78 3.40 -0.74
N GLU A 110 9.31 2.42 -1.50
CA GLU A 110 10.09 1.81 -2.58
C GLU A 110 9.55 2.30 -3.92
N ARG A 111 10.43 2.86 -4.73
CA ARG A 111 10.14 3.33 -6.08
C ARG A 111 11.14 2.71 -7.06
N ASN A 112 10.64 1.96 -8.04
CA ASN A 112 11.49 1.25 -9.00
C ASN A 112 12.54 0.32 -8.33
N GLY A 113 12.19 -0.32 -7.22
CA GLY A 113 13.10 -1.20 -6.47
C GLY A 113 14.12 -0.46 -5.59
N ILE A 114 14.05 0.87 -5.48
CA ILE A 114 14.95 1.68 -4.65
C ILE A 114 14.20 2.24 -3.45
N PRO A 115 14.64 1.97 -2.22
CA PRO A 115 14.04 2.54 -1.03
C PRO A 115 14.44 4.02 -0.86
N GLU A 116 13.46 4.88 -0.63
CA GLU A 116 13.62 6.32 -0.41
C GLU A 116 13.00 6.71 0.94
N ARG A 117 13.70 7.53 1.73
CA ARG A 117 13.13 8.09 2.95
C ARG A 117 12.31 9.33 2.64
N LEU A 118 11.08 9.39 3.16
CA LEU A 118 10.22 10.56 3.03
C LEU A 118 10.50 11.58 4.14
N PRO A 119 10.44 12.89 3.83
CA PRO A 119 10.42 13.96 4.83
C PRO A 119 9.02 14.12 5.43
N LEU A 120 8.46 13.01 5.93
CA LEU A 120 7.10 12.88 6.43
C LEU A 120 7.12 12.17 7.78
N GLN A 121 6.22 12.55 8.67
CA GLN A 121 6.06 11.91 9.97
C GLN A 121 4.61 12.03 10.45
N PHE A 122 4.19 11.10 11.28
CA PHE A 122 2.96 11.21 12.06
C PHE A 122 3.18 12.16 13.22
N ASP A 123 2.15 12.85 13.64
CA ASP A 123 2.23 13.79 14.74
C ASP A 123 2.52 13.07 16.06
N THR A 124 1.86 11.96 16.32
CA THR A 124 2.12 11.07 17.45
C THR A 124 2.17 9.62 17.07
N THR A 125 2.63 8.81 18.01
CA THR A 125 2.55 7.34 17.93
C THR A 125 1.09 6.88 17.92
N ASP A 126 0.21 7.56 18.65
CA ASP A 126 -1.21 7.22 18.74
C ASP A 126 -1.94 7.46 17.41
N ASP A 127 -1.57 8.51 16.64
CA ASP A 127 -2.13 8.75 15.31
C ASP A 127 -1.79 7.62 14.34
N LEU A 128 -0.56 7.11 14.38
CA LEU A 128 -0.15 5.96 13.59
C LEU A 128 -0.92 4.69 14.02
N GLU A 129 -1.10 4.47 15.34
CA GLU A 129 -1.87 3.33 15.81
C GLU A 129 -3.36 3.44 15.45
N GLU A 130 -3.94 4.63 15.46
CA GLU A 130 -5.32 4.84 15.02
C GLU A 130 -5.47 4.48 13.55
N LEU A 131 -4.52 4.89 12.70
CA LEU A 131 -4.48 4.47 11.30
C LEU A 131 -4.39 2.95 11.17
N ILE A 132 -3.48 2.31 11.90
CA ILE A 132 -3.31 0.85 11.89
C ILE A 132 -4.59 0.14 12.33
N ARG A 133 -5.25 0.58 13.41
CA ARG A 133 -6.52 0.01 13.87
C ARG A 133 -7.63 0.18 12.83
N ARG A 134 -7.70 1.34 12.19
CA ARG A 134 -8.68 1.61 11.13
C ARG A 134 -8.48 0.68 9.93
N ILE A 135 -7.24 0.46 9.51
CA ILE A 135 -6.90 -0.50 8.45
C ILE A 135 -7.29 -1.92 8.86
N ALA A 136 -6.93 -2.36 10.06
CA ALA A 136 -7.25 -3.69 10.57
C ALA A 136 -8.76 -3.94 10.63
N SER A 137 -9.54 -2.97 11.10
CA SER A 137 -11.00 -3.06 11.18
C SER A 137 -11.65 -3.30 9.82
N ARG A 138 -11.14 -2.69 8.74
CA ARG A 138 -11.68 -2.86 7.39
C ARG A 138 -11.56 -4.27 6.85
N VAL A 139 -10.51 -4.97 7.27
CA VAL A 139 -10.27 -6.37 6.92
C VAL A 139 -10.80 -7.33 7.99
N HIS A 140 -11.69 -6.84 8.87
CA HIS A 140 -12.27 -7.60 9.97
C HIS A 140 -11.23 -8.27 10.88
N ARG A 141 -10.14 -7.55 11.13
CA ARG A 141 -9.06 -7.95 12.05
C ARG A 141 -8.98 -6.99 13.22
N GLU A 142 -8.49 -7.49 14.32
CA GLU A 142 -8.24 -6.72 15.53
C GLU A 142 -6.72 -6.67 15.78
N ILE A 143 -6.20 -5.47 16.09
CA ILE A 143 -4.82 -5.28 16.50
C ILE A 143 -4.79 -4.56 17.85
N ASN A 144 -4.15 -5.20 18.81
CA ASN A 144 -4.04 -4.74 20.18
C ASN A 144 -2.87 -5.47 20.88
N GLU A 145 -2.71 -5.27 22.19
CA GLU A 145 -1.64 -5.92 22.95
C GLU A 145 -1.71 -7.45 22.95
N LEU A 146 -2.91 -8.05 22.85
CA LEU A 146 -3.12 -9.49 22.79
C LEU A 146 -2.90 -10.05 21.40
N ASN A 147 -3.19 -9.24 20.38
CA ASN A 147 -3.04 -9.57 18.96
C ASN A 147 -2.14 -8.53 18.30
N PRO A 148 -0.83 -8.54 18.56
CA PRO A 148 0.04 -7.44 18.19
C PRO A 148 0.46 -7.42 16.72
N ILE A 149 0.11 -8.44 15.95
CA ILE A 149 0.47 -8.56 14.53
C ILE A 149 -0.78 -8.78 13.69
N VAL A 150 -0.89 -8.00 12.65
CA VAL A 150 -1.92 -8.18 11.60
C VAL A 150 -1.23 -8.30 10.25
N ASP A 151 -1.54 -9.39 9.56
CA ASP A 151 -1.23 -9.59 8.14
C ASP A 151 -2.56 -9.70 7.40
N ALA A 152 -2.81 -8.81 6.47
CA ALA A 152 -4.10 -8.68 5.81
C ALA A 152 -3.96 -8.18 4.37
N ARG A 153 -5.07 -8.28 3.63
CA ARG A 153 -5.19 -7.77 2.28
C ARG A 153 -6.28 -6.72 2.22
N LEU A 154 -5.98 -5.61 1.59
CA LEU A 154 -6.94 -4.55 1.31
C LEU A 154 -7.82 -4.90 0.10
N SER A 155 -8.90 -4.15 -0.08
CA SER A 155 -9.85 -4.35 -1.19
C SER A 155 -9.22 -4.13 -2.58
N ASP A 156 -8.18 -3.30 -2.68
CA ASP A 156 -7.40 -3.08 -3.91
C ASP A 156 -6.37 -4.18 -4.20
N GLY A 157 -6.30 -5.21 -3.34
CA GLY A 157 -5.35 -6.31 -3.43
C GLY A 157 -4.00 -6.05 -2.74
N SER A 158 -3.73 -4.85 -2.25
CA SER A 158 -2.51 -4.52 -1.53
C SER A 158 -2.38 -5.32 -0.23
N ARG A 159 -1.18 -5.78 0.07
CA ARG A 159 -0.88 -6.51 1.29
C ARG A 159 -0.43 -5.55 2.39
N VAL A 160 -1.03 -5.69 3.56
CA VAL A 160 -0.68 -4.90 4.74
C VAL A 160 -0.17 -5.81 5.84
N ASN A 161 0.99 -5.48 6.37
CA ASN A 161 1.51 -6.03 7.61
C ASN A 161 1.63 -4.91 8.64
N ALA A 162 1.04 -5.11 9.81
CA ALA A 162 1.11 -4.15 10.90
C ALA A 162 1.53 -4.81 12.20
N ILE A 163 2.36 -4.12 12.97
CA ILE A 163 2.88 -4.58 14.27
C ILE A 163 2.62 -3.51 15.31
N TYR A 164 1.98 -3.92 16.42
CA TYR A 164 1.64 -3.03 17.52
C TYR A 164 2.86 -2.65 18.37
N ARG A 165 2.80 -1.49 19.05
CA ARG A 165 3.94 -0.93 19.81
C ARG A 165 4.50 -1.83 20.91
N ASN A 166 3.69 -2.71 21.50
CA ASN A 166 4.10 -3.54 22.64
C ASN A 166 5.23 -4.53 22.33
N ILE A 167 5.41 -4.89 21.05
CA ILE A 167 6.50 -5.78 20.59
C ILE A 167 7.46 -5.10 19.62
N ALA A 168 7.15 -3.89 19.16
CA ALA A 168 7.95 -3.13 18.21
C ALA A 168 8.78 -2.06 18.93
N LEU A 169 10.07 -2.30 19.13
CA LEU A 169 10.97 -1.45 19.92
C LEU A 169 11.06 0.01 19.43
N ASN A 170 10.81 0.23 18.15
CA ASN A 170 10.89 1.57 17.54
C ASN A 170 9.52 2.27 17.42
N GLY A 171 8.49 1.72 18.06
CA GLY A 171 7.09 2.12 17.89
C GLY A 171 6.34 1.24 16.88
N PRO A 172 5.06 1.52 16.63
CA PRO A 172 4.24 0.72 15.72
C PRO A 172 4.84 0.68 14.31
N ILE A 173 4.67 -0.46 13.65
CA ILE A 173 5.18 -0.67 12.27
C ILE A 173 3.98 -0.89 11.36
N LEU A 174 4.05 -0.31 10.16
CA LEU A 174 3.07 -0.53 9.10
C LEU A 174 3.82 -0.69 7.77
N THR A 175 3.62 -1.80 7.11
CA THR A 175 4.13 -2.05 5.76
C THR A 175 2.97 -2.29 4.83
N ILE A 176 2.92 -1.55 3.72
CA ILE A 176 1.90 -1.69 2.69
C ILE A 176 2.62 -2.01 1.38
N ARG A 177 2.48 -3.24 0.90
CA ARG A 177 2.99 -3.65 -0.41
C ARG A 177 1.85 -3.57 -1.41
N LYS A 178 1.98 -2.65 -2.34
CA LYS A 178 0.94 -2.38 -3.33
C LYS A 178 0.83 -3.52 -4.33
N PHE A 179 -0.39 -3.79 -4.74
CA PHE A 179 -0.64 -4.73 -5.81
C PHE A 179 -0.32 -4.07 -7.16
N PRO A 180 0.51 -4.67 -8.01
CA PRO A 180 0.86 -4.08 -9.30
C PRO A 180 -0.36 -4.00 -10.21
N GLU A 181 -0.70 -2.80 -10.68
CA GLU A 181 -1.81 -2.60 -11.61
C GLU A 181 -1.52 -3.17 -13.01
N LYS A 182 -0.26 -3.12 -13.43
CA LYS A 182 0.17 -3.64 -14.72
C LYS A 182 0.93 -4.95 -14.53
N VAL A 183 0.36 -6.02 -15.05
CA VAL A 183 1.07 -7.30 -15.19
C VAL A 183 2.00 -7.18 -16.38
N MET A 184 3.27 -7.56 -16.19
CA MET A 184 4.20 -7.72 -17.30
C MET A 184 3.70 -8.83 -18.24
N ASP A 185 3.93 -8.64 -19.52
CA ASP A 185 3.70 -9.64 -20.55
C ASP A 185 5.03 -10.19 -21.12
N MET A 186 4.92 -11.14 -22.06
CA MET A 186 6.10 -11.74 -22.69
C MET A 186 6.93 -10.70 -23.48
N GLU A 187 6.27 -9.71 -24.04
CA GLU A 187 6.92 -8.65 -24.82
C GLU A 187 7.75 -7.72 -23.90
N ASP A 188 7.28 -7.50 -22.67
CA ASP A 188 8.04 -6.78 -21.65
C ASP A 188 9.32 -7.54 -21.26
N LEU A 189 9.25 -8.88 -21.14
CA LEU A 189 10.42 -9.73 -20.84
C LEU A 189 11.44 -9.72 -21.98
N LEU A 190 10.97 -9.76 -23.22
CA LEU A 190 11.80 -9.65 -24.43
C LEU A 190 12.51 -8.29 -24.48
N ARG A 191 11.74 -7.22 -24.30
CA ARG A 191 12.25 -5.84 -24.32
C ARG A 191 13.31 -5.59 -23.25
N ASN A 192 13.13 -6.19 -22.08
CA ASN A 192 14.05 -6.07 -20.95
C ASN A 192 15.26 -7.03 -21.08
N GLY A 193 15.30 -7.88 -22.10
CA GLY A 193 16.37 -8.87 -22.29
C GLY A 193 16.35 -10.00 -21.24
N THR A 194 15.21 -10.23 -20.57
CA THR A 194 15.05 -11.31 -19.59
C THR A 194 14.98 -12.66 -20.27
N VAL A 195 14.40 -12.73 -21.46
CA VAL A 195 14.32 -13.91 -22.33
C VAL A 195 14.62 -13.51 -23.77
N THR A 196 15.12 -14.46 -24.55
CA THR A 196 15.27 -14.33 -26.01
C THR A 196 13.98 -14.73 -26.72
N GLU A 197 13.85 -14.37 -28.01
CA GLU A 197 12.69 -14.79 -28.84
C GLU A 197 12.53 -16.32 -28.91
N GLU A 198 13.66 -17.05 -29.02
CA GLU A 198 13.66 -18.51 -29.06
C GLU A 198 13.15 -19.11 -27.74
N GLU A 199 13.64 -18.60 -26.59
CA GLU A 199 13.19 -19.02 -25.26
C GLU A 199 11.73 -18.67 -25.04
N ALA A 200 11.27 -17.49 -25.44
CA ALA A 200 9.87 -17.07 -25.35
C ALA A 200 8.96 -18.00 -26.17
N GLY A 201 9.38 -18.31 -27.41
CA GLY A 201 8.66 -19.25 -28.28
C GLY A 201 8.55 -20.64 -27.64
N PHE A 202 9.65 -21.18 -27.13
CA PHE A 202 9.68 -22.46 -26.42
C PHE A 202 8.78 -22.49 -25.19
N LEU A 203 8.86 -21.43 -24.34
CA LEU A 203 8.07 -21.34 -23.11
C LEU A 203 6.56 -21.26 -23.41
N ARG A 204 6.14 -20.49 -24.42
CA ARG A 204 4.73 -20.42 -24.87
C ARG A 204 4.22 -21.80 -25.29
N VAL A 205 4.99 -22.52 -26.10
CA VAL A 205 4.62 -23.87 -26.55
C VAL A 205 4.57 -24.86 -25.39
N ALA A 206 5.56 -24.83 -24.51
CA ALA A 206 5.63 -25.73 -23.35
C ALA A 206 4.41 -25.56 -22.43
N VAL A 207 4.04 -24.30 -22.11
CA VAL A 207 2.87 -24.00 -21.28
C VAL A 207 1.58 -24.41 -21.99
N SER A 208 1.40 -24.05 -23.26
CA SER A 208 0.20 -24.40 -24.04
C SER A 208 0.01 -25.90 -24.19
N ALA A 209 1.12 -26.67 -24.33
CA ALA A 209 1.10 -28.13 -24.42
C ALA A 209 0.91 -28.81 -23.04
N GLY A 210 0.86 -28.06 -21.94
CA GLY A 210 0.62 -28.61 -20.58
C GLY A 210 1.82 -29.25 -19.91
N TYR A 211 3.04 -28.87 -20.30
CA TYR A 211 4.23 -29.32 -19.57
C TYR A 211 4.28 -28.74 -18.16
N ASN A 212 4.84 -29.52 -17.23
CA ASN A 212 5.10 -29.03 -15.88
C ASN A 212 6.26 -28.04 -15.90
N CYS A 213 6.01 -26.81 -15.47
CA CYS A 213 7.01 -25.74 -15.38
C CYS A 213 7.30 -25.44 -13.91
N PHE A 214 8.58 -25.29 -13.57
CA PHE A 214 9.03 -24.87 -12.24
C PHE A 214 9.82 -23.57 -12.38
N VAL A 215 9.36 -22.53 -11.66
CA VAL A 215 10.08 -21.25 -11.58
C VAL A 215 10.75 -21.14 -10.23
N CYS A 216 12.08 -21.11 -10.23
CA CYS A 216 12.91 -21.09 -9.02
C CYS A 216 13.78 -19.83 -8.98
N GLY A 217 14.12 -19.36 -7.79
CA GLY A 217 14.98 -18.21 -7.60
C GLY A 217 14.89 -17.65 -6.17
N GLY A 218 15.75 -16.72 -5.83
CA GLY A 218 15.76 -16.00 -4.55
C GLY A 218 14.55 -15.08 -4.36
N THR A 219 14.47 -14.41 -3.22
CA THR A 219 13.47 -13.35 -2.99
C THR A 219 13.72 -12.21 -3.97
N SER A 220 12.66 -11.59 -4.44
CA SER A 220 12.71 -10.46 -5.41
C SER A 220 13.40 -10.77 -6.76
N SER A 221 13.56 -12.04 -7.13
CA SER A 221 14.18 -12.45 -8.40
C SER A 221 13.21 -12.48 -9.60
N GLY A 222 11.95 -12.04 -9.42
CA GLY A 222 10.95 -12.02 -10.50
C GLY A 222 10.18 -13.32 -10.70
N LYS A 223 10.19 -14.29 -9.75
CA LYS A 223 9.44 -15.55 -9.86
C LYS A 223 7.96 -15.36 -10.16
N THR A 224 7.29 -14.52 -9.38
CA THR A 224 5.85 -14.25 -9.55
C THR A 224 5.58 -13.54 -10.86
N THR A 225 6.47 -12.63 -11.28
CA THR A 225 6.39 -11.97 -12.58
C THR A 225 6.49 -12.99 -13.71
N MET A 226 7.48 -13.88 -13.68
CA MET A 226 7.64 -14.95 -14.66
C MET A 226 6.42 -15.88 -14.70
N LEU A 227 5.87 -16.28 -13.55
CA LEU A 227 4.66 -17.10 -13.48
C LEU A 227 3.45 -16.39 -14.08
N ASN A 228 3.28 -15.08 -13.82
CA ASN A 228 2.24 -14.27 -14.41
C ASN A 228 2.35 -14.25 -15.94
N VAL A 229 3.57 -14.00 -16.45
CA VAL A 229 3.81 -14.00 -17.91
C VAL A 229 3.54 -15.37 -18.54
N LEU A 230 4.05 -16.45 -17.93
CA LEU A 230 3.84 -17.80 -18.44
C LEU A 230 2.35 -18.19 -18.41
N SER A 231 1.63 -17.77 -17.37
CA SER A 231 0.20 -18.08 -17.24
C SER A 231 -0.64 -17.51 -18.38
N GLN A 232 -0.21 -16.40 -19.00
CA GLN A 232 -0.89 -15.81 -20.17
C GLN A 232 -0.88 -16.73 -21.41
N SER A 233 -0.01 -17.73 -21.42
CA SER A 233 0.05 -18.74 -22.48
C SER A 233 -0.87 -19.94 -22.23
N ILE A 234 -1.63 -19.95 -21.15
CA ILE A 234 -2.63 -20.99 -20.87
C ILE A 234 -3.83 -20.76 -21.81
N PRO A 235 -4.31 -21.77 -22.54
CA PRO A 235 -5.48 -21.62 -23.40
C PRO A 235 -6.73 -21.23 -22.62
N GLU A 236 -7.54 -20.36 -23.19
CA GLU A 236 -8.77 -19.82 -22.56
C GLU A 236 -9.78 -20.91 -22.15
N GLN A 237 -9.81 -22.05 -22.88
CA GLN A 237 -10.74 -23.16 -22.66
C GLN A 237 -10.34 -24.06 -21.49
N GLU A 238 -9.16 -23.84 -20.93
CA GLU A 238 -8.66 -24.66 -19.81
C GLU A 238 -9.36 -24.30 -18.51
N ARG A 239 -9.39 -25.26 -17.59
CA ARG A 239 -9.72 -24.99 -16.20
C ARG A 239 -8.45 -24.79 -15.40
N VAL A 240 -8.31 -23.62 -14.76
CA VAL A 240 -7.16 -23.28 -13.94
C VAL A 240 -7.54 -23.28 -12.46
N VAL A 241 -6.70 -23.89 -11.62
CA VAL A 241 -6.78 -23.78 -10.17
C VAL A 241 -5.49 -23.14 -9.66
N VAL A 242 -5.62 -21.97 -9.05
CA VAL A 242 -4.51 -21.22 -8.44
C VAL A 242 -4.55 -21.42 -6.93
N ILE A 243 -3.41 -21.80 -6.35
CA ILE A 243 -3.27 -21.99 -4.91
C ILE A 243 -2.03 -21.21 -4.48
N GLU A 244 -2.21 -20.22 -3.61
CA GLU A 244 -1.18 -19.28 -3.20
C GLU A 244 -1.15 -19.08 -1.69
N ASP A 245 0.01 -18.76 -1.13
CA ASP A 245 0.11 -18.28 0.26
C ASP A 245 -0.52 -16.88 0.37
N SER A 246 -0.31 -16.06 -0.64
CA SER A 246 -0.94 -14.76 -0.83
C SER A 246 -1.22 -14.59 -2.32
N ALA A 247 -2.45 -14.22 -2.69
CA ALA A 247 -2.86 -14.13 -4.07
C ALA A 247 -2.11 -12.99 -4.80
N GLU A 248 -1.19 -13.35 -5.69
CA GLU A 248 -0.37 -12.43 -6.49
C GLU A 248 -0.54 -12.66 -8.00
N LEU A 249 -1.03 -13.85 -8.41
CA LEU A 249 -1.18 -14.18 -9.81
C LEU A 249 -2.44 -13.54 -10.42
N GLN A 250 -2.27 -12.92 -11.58
CA GLN A 250 -3.33 -12.30 -12.37
C GLN A 250 -3.50 -13.10 -13.66
N ILE A 251 -4.51 -13.97 -13.72
CA ILE A 251 -4.85 -14.80 -14.87
C ILE A 251 -6.26 -14.40 -15.28
N ASP A 252 -6.36 -13.47 -16.23
CA ASP A 252 -7.63 -12.85 -16.60
C ASP A 252 -8.19 -13.42 -17.90
N GLN A 253 -7.36 -14.12 -18.72
CA GLN A 253 -7.78 -14.70 -20.00
C GLN A 253 -8.55 -16.03 -19.85
N VAL A 254 -8.54 -16.66 -18.66
CA VAL A 254 -9.21 -17.93 -18.41
C VAL A 254 -10.48 -17.71 -17.59
N GLU A 255 -11.65 -17.95 -18.17
CA GLU A 255 -12.94 -17.77 -17.47
C GLU A 255 -13.14 -18.84 -16.37
N ASN A 256 -12.76 -20.10 -16.66
CA ASN A 256 -12.92 -21.22 -15.71
C ASN A 256 -11.74 -21.28 -14.71
N ILE A 257 -11.64 -20.28 -13.83
CA ILE A 257 -10.57 -20.17 -12.83
C ILE A 257 -11.09 -20.34 -11.40
N VAL A 258 -10.34 -21.09 -10.58
CA VAL A 258 -10.55 -21.21 -9.13
C VAL A 258 -9.33 -20.66 -8.43
N ARG A 259 -9.51 -19.68 -7.55
CA ARG A 259 -8.44 -19.07 -6.74
C ARG A 259 -8.58 -19.48 -5.28
N LEU A 260 -7.54 -20.06 -4.72
CA LEU A 260 -7.47 -20.50 -3.33
C LEU A 260 -6.26 -19.83 -2.66
N GLU A 261 -6.50 -19.19 -1.52
CA GLU A 261 -5.48 -18.55 -0.71
C GLU A 261 -5.38 -19.24 0.64
N CYS A 262 -4.15 -19.40 1.13
CA CYS A 262 -3.90 -19.91 2.47
C CYS A 262 -4.38 -18.92 3.52
N ARG A 263 -4.82 -19.43 4.65
CA ARG A 263 -5.26 -18.60 5.77
C ARG A 263 -4.55 -19.02 7.03
N ASN A 264 -3.85 -18.08 7.67
CA ASN A 264 -3.26 -18.32 8.97
C ASN A 264 -4.33 -18.65 10.02
N ALA A 265 -4.00 -19.53 10.95
CA ALA A 265 -4.86 -19.80 12.09
C ALA A 265 -5.13 -18.50 12.86
N ASN A 266 -6.32 -18.41 13.49
CA ASN A 266 -6.62 -17.33 14.39
C ASN A 266 -5.78 -17.45 15.69
N VAL A 267 -5.91 -16.47 16.58
CA VAL A 267 -5.18 -16.41 17.87
C VAL A 267 -5.37 -17.65 18.74
N GLN A 268 -6.49 -18.36 18.54
CA GLN A 268 -6.81 -19.62 19.24
C GLN A 268 -6.22 -20.87 18.54
N GLY A 269 -5.39 -20.67 17.49
CA GLY A 269 -4.84 -21.76 16.69
C GLY A 269 -5.86 -22.48 15.81
N LYS A 270 -7.06 -21.90 15.61
CA LYS A 270 -8.15 -22.51 14.84
C LYS A 270 -8.36 -21.82 13.49
N GLY A 271 -8.89 -22.59 12.53
CA GLY A 271 -9.28 -22.08 11.22
C GLY A 271 -8.14 -21.74 10.28
N GLY A 272 -6.91 -22.16 10.59
CA GLY A 272 -5.80 -22.14 9.66
C GLY A 272 -6.06 -23.08 8.47
N VAL A 273 -5.66 -22.64 7.30
CA VAL A 273 -5.78 -23.40 6.05
C VAL A 273 -4.42 -23.35 5.38
N ASP A 274 -3.64 -24.42 5.53
CA ASP A 274 -2.30 -24.53 4.97
C ASP A 274 -2.31 -24.93 3.48
N MET A 275 -1.21 -24.63 2.80
CA MET A 275 -0.97 -24.96 1.39
C MET A 275 -1.22 -26.42 0.98
N PRO A 276 -0.97 -27.46 1.79
CA PRO A 276 -1.42 -28.78 1.44
C PRO A 276 -2.93 -28.96 1.65
N LEU A 277 -3.69 -27.93 1.32
CA LEU A 277 -5.11 -28.15 1.12
C LEU A 277 -5.27 -29.34 0.21
N ARG A 278 -5.74 -30.41 0.80
CA ARG A 278 -6.18 -31.62 0.15
C ARG A 278 -7.26 -31.24 -0.87
N TYR A 279 -6.85 -30.70 -1.99
CA TYR A 279 -7.65 -30.81 -3.20
C TYR A 279 -7.66 -32.29 -3.58
N ASN A 280 -8.22 -33.06 -2.64
CA ASN A 280 -8.28 -34.50 -2.70
C ASN A 280 -9.58 -34.89 -3.40
N ASN A 281 -9.44 -35.69 -4.40
CA ASN A 281 -10.29 -36.75 -4.91
C ASN A 281 -10.62 -36.72 -6.40
N ASP A 282 -9.90 -36.01 -7.22
CA ASP A 282 -9.95 -36.39 -8.61
C ASP A 282 -8.52 -36.73 -9.08
N LYS A 283 -8.25 -38.04 -9.27
CA LYS A 283 -6.96 -38.56 -9.74
C LYS A 283 -6.55 -38.03 -11.14
N ARG A 284 -7.41 -37.22 -11.76
CA ARG A 284 -7.22 -36.60 -13.07
C ARG A 284 -6.72 -35.16 -12.98
N LYS A 285 -6.48 -34.61 -11.77
CA LYS A 285 -6.10 -33.21 -11.53
C LYS A 285 -4.67 -33.11 -11.06
N LYS A 286 -3.79 -32.53 -11.87
CA LYS A 286 -2.41 -32.25 -11.48
C LYS A 286 -2.28 -30.78 -11.07
N PRO A 287 -2.00 -30.47 -9.80
CA PRO A 287 -1.78 -29.12 -9.35
C PRO A 287 -0.45 -28.53 -9.82
N LEU A 288 -0.46 -27.30 -10.28
CA LEU A 288 0.71 -26.44 -10.40
C LEU A 288 0.96 -25.71 -9.08
N PHE A 289 2.16 -25.81 -8.58
CA PHE A 289 2.47 -25.21 -7.29
C PHE A 289 3.68 -24.31 -7.35
N SER A 290 3.68 -23.18 -6.64
CA SER A 290 4.90 -22.53 -6.19
C SER A 290 4.91 -22.39 -4.67
N ARG A 291 6.06 -22.38 -4.02
CA ARG A 291 6.16 -21.82 -2.67
C ARG A 291 6.24 -20.33 -2.88
N GLY A 292 5.11 -19.74 -2.61
CA GLY A 292 4.76 -18.50 -3.22
C GLY A 292 3.65 -18.69 -4.22
N SER A 293 3.64 -19.45 -5.25
CA SER A 293 2.50 -19.57 -6.15
C SER A 293 2.55 -20.87 -6.94
N ARG A 294 1.45 -21.58 -6.99
CA ARG A 294 1.33 -22.76 -7.83
C ARG A 294 0.09 -22.62 -8.72
N VAL A 295 0.31 -22.62 -10.01
CA VAL A 295 -0.74 -22.72 -11.00
C VAL A 295 -0.96 -24.19 -11.31
N CYS A 296 -2.17 -24.68 -11.13
CA CYS A 296 -2.55 -26.03 -11.46
C CYS A 296 -3.36 -26.07 -12.74
N ARG A 297 -2.87 -26.77 -13.71
CA ARG A 297 -3.62 -27.09 -14.94
C ARG A 297 -4.32 -28.42 -14.81
N HIS A 298 -5.55 -28.47 -15.29
CA HIS A 298 -6.33 -29.67 -15.45
C HIS A 298 -6.27 -30.12 -16.90
N LEU A 299 -5.90 -31.36 -17.15
CA LEU A 299 -6.17 -32.08 -18.40
C LEU A 299 -7.42 -32.90 -18.21
#